data_2b37d3c90b804453b0fa84c6efce3059
#
_entry.id   2b37d3c90b804453b0fa84c6efce3059
#
_cell.length_a   1.000
_cell.length_b   1.000
_cell.length_c   1.000
_cell.angle_alpha   90.00
_cell.angle_beta   90.00
_cell.angle_gamma   90.00
#
_symmetry.space_group_name_H-M   'P 1'
#
loop_
_entity.id
_entity.type
_entity.pdbx_description
1 polymer ?
#
loop_
_entity_poly.entity_id
_entity_poly.type
_entity_poly.pdbx_seq_one_letter_code
_entity_poly.pdbx_strand_id
1 'polypeptide(L)'
;VAINQAGVDVTTAVAAATGRVVIYAATSAGVPGPLLYLGTEDLDLSTVGFKFHTLAFTFQAGKLYYVGFIHGGTAVIRAIQGYSLPAFGLASSTSAAPLSVLSQTVTYPNAPVEFAFDASAHLAARAAPSVRMRVA
;
A
#
# COMPACT_ATOMS: atom_id res chain seq x y z
N VAL A 1 8.32 11.20 12.53
CA VAL A 1 8.85 9.85 12.84
C VAL A 1 9.66 9.35 11.66
N ALA A 2 10.94 9.05 11.87
CA ALA A 2 11.82 8.48 10.87
C ALA A 2 11.64 6.96 10.81
N ILE A 3 11.57 6.41 9.60
CA ILE A 3 11.44 4.99 9.33
C ILE A 3 12.66 4.54 8.55
N ASN A 4 13.25 3.42 8.94
CA ASN A 4 14.44 2.86 8.29
C ASN A 4 14.20 1.52 7.57
N GLN A 5 13.07 0.87 7.80
CA GLN A 5 12.70 -0.36 7.10
C GLN A 5 11.19 -0.40 6.86
N ALA A 6 10.80 -1.00 5.73
CA ALA A 6 9.41 -1.37 5.47
C ALA A 6 9.35 -2.72 4.76
N GLY A 7 8.25 -3.43 4.95
CA GLY A 7 8.09 -4.75 4.36
C GLY A 7 6.72 -5.37 4.55
N VAL A 8 6.59 -6.58 4.03
CA VAL A 8 5.36 -7.38 4.05
C VAL A 8 5.65 -8.81 4.49
N ASP A 9 4.62 -9.51 4.92
CA ASP A 9 4.70 -10.93 5.27
C ASP A 9 4.10 -11.77 4.13
N VAL A 10 4.94 -12.55 3.46
CA VAL A 10 4.53 -13.43 2.35
C VAL A 10 3.94 -14.71 2.92
N THR A 11 2.68 -15.00 2.60
CA THR A 11 1.97 -16.20 3.06
C THR A 11 1.92 -17.29 1.99
N THR A 12 1.95 -16.92 0.71
CA THR A 12 2.10 -17.85 -0.41
C THR A 12 3.13 -17.29 -1.38
N ALA A 13 4.24 -17.98 -1.50
CA ALA A 13 5.34 -17.59 -2.36
C ALA A 13 5.10 -17.97 -3.82
N VAL A 14 5.61 -17.17 -4.73
CA VAL A 14 5.60 -17.44 -6.17
C VAL A 14 6.98 -17.15 -6.75
N ALA A 15 7.52 -18.09 -7.50
CA ALA A 15 8.85 -17.96 -8.11
C ALA A 15 8.96 -16.66 -8.95
N ALA A 16 10.05 -15.94 -8.76
CA ALA A 16 10.35 -14.66 -9.40
C ALA A 16 9.35 -13.52 -9.14
N ALA A 17 8.41 -13.70 -8.22
CA ALA A 17 7.53 -12.60 -7.80
C ALA A 17 8.32 -11.59 -6.96
N THR A 18 8.08 -10.32 -7.23
CA THR A 18 8.73 -9.20 -6.53
C THR A 18 7.70 -8.11 -6.19
N GLY A 19 8.05 -7.24 -5.25
CA GLY A 19 7.17 -6.13 -4.86
C GLY A 19 7.91 -4.95 -4.28
N ARG A 20 7.23 -3.79 -4.20
CA ARG A 20 7.78 -2.54 -3.65
C ARG A 20 6.77 -1.85 -2.76
N VAL A 21 7.27 -1.23 -1.70
CA VAL A 21 6.48 -0.32 -0.86
C VAL A 21 6.40 1.04 -1.56
N VAL A 22 5.22 1.65 -1.51
CA VAL A 22 4.97 3.00 -2.03
C VAL A 22 4.37 3.88 -0.95
N ILE A 23 4.69 5.17 -0.95
CA ILE A 23 4.13 6.15 -0.04
C ILE A 23 3.67 7.37 -0.85
N TYR A 24 2.41 7.74 -0.70
CA TYR A 24 1.83 8.94 -1.28
C TYR A 24 1.48 9.96 -0.19
N ALA A 25 1.60 11.23 -0.50
CA ALA A 25 0.99 12.27 0.32
C ALA A 25 -0.52 12.29 0.13
N ALA A 26 -1.26 12.74 1.13
CA ALA A 26 -2.64 13.14 0.92
C ALA A 26 -2.70 14.54 0.27
N THR A 27 -3.71 14.73 -0.57
CA THR A 27 -4.13 16.07 -1.05
C THR A 27 -4.85 16.83 0.05
N SER A 28 -5.16 18.10 -0.18
CA SER A 28 -6.02 18.90 0.73
C SER A 28 -7.43 18.34 0.90
N ALA A 29 -7.91 17.54 -0.06
CA ALA A 29 -9.18 16.83 0.02
C ALA A 29 -9.10 15.51 0.83
N GLY A 30 -7.92 15.16 1.36
CA GLY A 30 -7.72 13.94 2.13
C GLY A 30 -7.66 12.65 1.30
N VAL A 31 -7.49 12.75 -0.02
CA VAL A 31 -7.30 11.60 -0.92
C VAL A 31 -5.84 11.46 -1.33
N PRO A 32 -5.38 10.29 -1.82
CA PRO A 32 -4.00 10.16 -2.29
C PRO A 32 -3.68 11.16 -3.40
N GLY A 33 -2.48 11.67 -3.40
CA GLY A 33 -1.95 12.64 -4.36
C GLY A 33 -0.56 12.27 -4.83
N PRO A 34 0.45 13.14 -4.66
CA PRO A 34 1.78 12.91 -5.20
C PRO A 34 2.51 11.74 -4.54
N LEU A 35 3.26 11.00 -5.34
CA LEU A 35 4.17 9.95 -4.90
C LEU A 35 5.35 10.60 -4.17
N LEU A 36 5.59 10.17 -2.93
CA LEU A 36 6.71 10.63 -2.11
C LEU A 36 7.85 9.60 -2.05
N TYR A 37 7.50 8.33 -2.15
CA TYR A 37 8.47 7.24 -2.07
C TYR A 37 8.01 6.05 -2.90
N LEU A 38 8.93 5.53 -3.70
CA LEU A 38 8.84 4.23 -4.36
C LEU A 38 10.08 3.43 -3.98
N GLY A 39 9.90 2.24 -3.45
CA GLY A 39 11.00 1.35 -3.09
C GLY A 39 11.99 1.17 -4.25
N THR A 40 13.27 1.43 -4.00
CA THR A 40 14.33 1.33 -4.99
C THR A 40 14.77 -0.13 -5.21
N GLU A 41 14.56 -0.97 -4.21
CA GLU A 41 14.89 -2.39 -4.24
C GLU A 41 13.61 -3.22 -4.24
N ASP A 42 13.65 -4.32 -4.98
CA ASP A 42 12.56 -5.28 -5.01
C ASP A 42 12.60 -6.17 -3.76
N LEU A 43 11.46 -6.29 -3.08
CA LEU A 43 11.24 -7.34 -2.10
C LEU A 43 11.06 -8.68 -2.81
N ASP A 44 11.85 -9.67 -2.44
CA ASP A 44 11.73 -11.03 -2.95
C ASP A 44 10.50 -11.73 -2.36
N LEU A 45 9.49 -12.01 -3.17
CA LEU A 45 8.26 -12.70 -2.80
C LEU A 45 8.29 -14.19 -3.18
N SER A 46 9.46 -14.72 -3.58
CA SER A 46 9.65 -16.11 -3.99
C SER A 46 9.74 -17.10 -2.82
N THR A 47 9.82 -16.60 -1.59
CA THR A 47 9.82 -17.42 -0.38
C THR A 47 8.88 -16.83 0.68
N VAL A 48 8.28 -17.69 1.49
CA VAL A 48 7.36 -17.27 2.58
C VAL A 48 8.11 -16.55 3.71
N GLY A 49 7.35 -15.78 4.50
CA GLY A 49 7.85 -15.06 5.67
C GLY A 49 8.02 -13.58 5.44
N PHE A 50 8.59 -12.92 6.44
CA PHE A 50 8.78 -11.46 6.44
C PHE A 50 9.87 -11.06 5.47
N LYS A 51 9.53 -10.07 4.61
CA LYS A 51 10.44 -9.44 3.64
C LYS A 51 10.53 -7.96 3.93
N PHE A 52 11.73 -7.45 4.11
CA PHE A 52 12.01 -6.04 4.37
C PHE A 52 12.98 -5.49 3.34
N HIS A 53 12.84 -4.21 3.03
CA HIS A 53 13.91 -3.42 2.44
C HIS A 53 14.24 -2.23 3.33
N THR A 54 15.46 -1.73 3.18
CA THR A 54 15.89 -0.49 3.81
C THR A 54 15.24 0.69 3.08
N LEU A 55 14.69 1.62 3.84
CA LEU A 55 14.19 2.89 3.32
C LEU A 55 14.55 4.00 4.29
N ALA A 56 14.74 5.21 3.76
CA ALA A 56 14.88 6.42 4.55
C ALA A 56 13.69 7.33 4.27
N PHE A 57 12.70 7.32 5.16
CA PHE A 57 11.52 8.17 5.04
C PHE A 57 11.13 8.76 6.38
N THR A 58 10.77 10.05 6.40
CA THR A 58 10.34 10.73 7.62
C THR A 58 8.89 11.18 7.49
N PHE A 59 8.01 10.59 8.28
CA PHE A 59 6.64 11.05 8.45
C PHE A 59 6.60 12.32 9.29
N GLN A 60 6.01 13.37 8.76
CA GLN A 60 5.84 14.65 9.45
C GLN A 60 4.56 14.63 10.29
N ALA A 61 4.61 15.22 11.49
CA ALA A 61 3.43 15.38 12.34
C ALA A 61 2.34 16.22 11.65
N GLY A 62 1.09 15.84 11.83
CA GLY A 62 -0.06 16.54 11.25
C GLY A 62 -0.26 16.35 9.74
N LYS A 63 0.53 15.51 9.08
CA LYS A 63 0.35 15.15 7.68
C LYS A 63 -0.27 13.76 7.54
N LEU A 64 -1.15 13.60 6.57
CA LEU A 64 -1.73 12.31 6.20
C LEU A 64 -0.93 11.69 5.06
N TYR A 65 -0.70 10.39 5.15
CA TYR A 65 0.03 9.60 4.16
C TYR A 65 -0.73 8.33 3.81
N TYR A 66 -0.60 7.90 2.57
CA TYR A 66 -1.09 6.61 2.09
C TYR A 66 0.09 5.69 1.84
N VAL A 67 0.15 4.62 2.60
CA VAL A 67 1.18 3.59 2.45
C VAL A 67 0.57 2.42 1.70
N GLY A 68 1.22 2.00 0.63
CA GLY A 68 0.76 0.93 -0.23
C GLY A 68 1.87 -0.06 -0.60
N PHE A 69 1.46 -1.05 -1.34
CA PHE A 69 2.34 -2.08 -1.86
C PHE A 69 1.96 -2.39 -3.31
N ILE A 70 2.94 -2.38 -4.20
CA ILE A 70 2.79 -2.81 -5.58
C ILE A 70 3.61 -4.09 -5.80
N HIS A 71 3.14 -5.00 -6.63
CA HIS A 71 3.85 -6.24 -6.91
C HIS A 71 3.66 -6.71 -8.34
N GLY A 72 4.67 -7.42 -8.84
CA GLY A 72 4.57 -8.25 -10.03
C GLY A 72 4.34 -9.71 -9.64
N GLY A 73 3.42 -10.40 -10.32
CA GLY A 73 3.09 -11.80 -10.03
C GLY A 73 1.89 -11.99 -9.11
N THR A 74 1.68 -13.20 -8.64
CA THR A 74 0.49 -13.65 -7.90
C THR A 74 0.80 -14.12 -6.47
N ALA A 75 1.93 -13.72 -5.91
CA ALA A 75 2.27 -14.01 -4.52
C ALA A 75 1.19 -13.46 -3.56
N VAL A 76 0.89 -14.21 -2.50
CA VAL A 76 -0.08 -13.76 -1.49
C VAL A 76 0.69 -13.21 -0.30
N ILE A 77 0.32 -12.00 0.09
CA ILE A 77 0.84 -11.34 1.28
C ILE A 77 -0.22 -11.26 2.36
N ARG A 78 0.22 -11.20 3.62
CA ARG A 78 -0.69 -11.01 4.74
C ARG A 78 -1.42 -9.66 4.60
N ALA A 79 -2.70 -9.70 4.84
CA ALA A 79 -3.57 -8.54 4.70
C ALA A 79 -4.40 -8.31 5.96
N ILE A 80 -4.85 -7.07 6.15
CA ILE A 80 -5.85 -6.67 7.14
C ILE A 80 -7.19 -6.64 6.40
N GLN A 81 -8.21 -7.25 6.96
CA GLN A 81 -9.52 -7.23 6.33
C GLN A 81 -10.10 -5.81 6.35
N GLY A 82 -10.73 -5.41 5.25
CA GLY A 82 -11.20 -4.05 5.03
C GLY A 82 -12.17 -3.52 6.09
N TYR A 83 -12.98 -4.38 6.71
CA TYR A 83 -13.89 -3.98 7.79
C TYR A 83 -13.18 -3.67 9.12
N SER A 84 -11.91 -4.02 9.27
CA SER A 84 -11.08 -3.68 10.43
C SER A 84 -10.39 -2.33 10.29
N LEU A 85 -10.53 -1.66 9.14
CA LEU A 85 -9.92 -0.36 8.87
C LEU A 85 -10.96 0.75 8.99
N PRO A 86 -10.57 1.96 9.42
CA PRO A 86 -11.44 3.12 9.38
C PRO A 86 -11.94 3.35 7.95
N ALA A 87 -13.24 3.53 7.78
CA ALA A 87 -13.81 3.91 6.48
C ALA A 87 -13.32 5.32 6.11
N PHE A 88 -13.02 5.55 4.83
CA PHE A 88 -12.63 6.88 4.32
C PHE A 88 -13.79 7.89 4.26
N GLY A 89 -14.92 7.61 4.93
CA GLY A 89 -16.11 8.45 4.87
C GLY A 89 -16.87 8.38 3.55
N LEU A 90 -16.44 7.56 2.62
CA LEU A 90 -17.06 7.33 1.32
C LEU A 90 -17.83 6.02 1.39
N ALA A 91 -19.11 6.09 1.71
CA ALA A 91 -20.00 4.94 1.67
C ALA A 91 -20.56 4.77 0.26
N SER A 92 -20.41 3.57 -0.31
CA SER A 92 -21.24 3.17 -1.44
C SER A 92 -22.62 2.79 -0.90
N SER A 93 -23.66 3.39 -1.44
CA SER A 93 -25.06 3.09 -1.08
C SER A 93 -25.47 1.63 -1.39
N THR A 94 -24.63 0.90 -2.10
CA THR A 94 -24.91 -0.48 -2.55
C THR A 94 -24.02 -1.53 -1.90
N SER A 95 -23.01 -1.15 -1.11
CA SER A 95 -22.10 -2.09 -0.45
C SER A 95 -22.41 -2.18 1.04
N ALA A 96 -22.60 -3.41 1.54
CA ALA A 96 -22.74 -3.68 2.96
C ALA A 96 -21.43 -3.56 3.75
N ALA A 97 -20.27 -3.46 3.07
CA ALA A 97 -18.97 -3.31 3.69
C ALA A 97 -18.42 -1.90 3.42
N PRO A 98 -17.82 -1.25 4.43
CA PRO A 98 -17.17 0.03 4.21
C PRO A 98 -16.01 -0.11 3.23
N LEU A 99 -15.92 0.82 2.29
CA LEU A 99 -14.81 0.90 1.33
C LEU A 99 -13.62 1.53 2.04
N SER A 100 -12.63 0.72 2.37
CA SER A 100 -11.49 1.13 3.20
C SER A 100 -10.12 0.91 2.53
N VAL A 101 -10.11 0.41 1.31
CA VAL A 101 -8.87 0.09 0.57
C VAL A 101 -8.90 0.76 -0.78
N LEU A 102 -7.80 1.40 -1.13
CA LEU A 102 -7.56 1.92 -2.46
C LEU A 102 -6.77 0.88 -3.27
N SER A 103 -7.27 0.55 -4.44
CA SER A 103 -6.65 -0.41 -5.34
C SER A 103 -6.59 0.16 -6.75
N GLN A 104 -5.42 0.10 -7.37
CA GLN A 104 -5.19 0.52 -8.74
C GLN A 104 -4.34 -0.52 -9.46
N THR A 105 -4.68 -0.80 -10.71
CA THR A 105 -3.81 -1.61 -11.58
C THR A 105 -2.66 -0.75 -12.07
N VAL A 106 -1.44 -1.21 -11.85
CA VAL A 106 -0.21 -0.53 -12.28
C VAL A 106 0.68 -1.50 -13.04
N THR A 107 1.52 -0.99 -13.93
CA THR A 107 2.56 -1.79 -14.59
C THR A 107 3.80 -1.81 -13.71
N TYR A 108 4.01 -2.95 -13.02
CA TYR A 108 5.20 -3.15 -12.18
C TYR A 108 6.49 -3.00 -13.00
N PRO A 109 7.58 -2.41 -12.47
CA PRO A 109 7.74 -1.90 -11.10
C PRO A 109 7.34 -0.43 -10.88
N ASN A 110 6.62 0.17 -11.83
CA ASN A 110 6.32 1.60 -11.81
C ASN A 110 5.06 1.87 -10.98
N ALA A 111 5.13 2.90 -10.15
CA ALA A 111 3.97 3.51 -9.51
C ALA A 111 3.68 4.87 -10.16
N PRO A 112 2.43 5.29 -10.31
CA PRO A 112 2.13 6.62 -10.87
C PRO A 112 2.73 7.71 -9.97
N VAL A 113 3.32 8.74 -10.58
CA VAL A 113 3.92 9.89 -9.87
C VAL A 113 2.86 10.71 -9.12
N GLU A 114 1.62 10.62 -9.57
CA GLU A 114 0.46 11.18 -8.90
C GLU A 114 -0.68 10.16 -8.95
N PHE A 115 -1.29 9.92 -7.79
CA PHE A 115 -2.44 9.03 -7.72
C PHE A 115 -3.68 9.82 -8.11
N ALA A 116 -4.14 9.66 -9.36
CA ALA A 116 -5.38 10.28 -9.84
C ALA A 116 -6.59 9.56 -9.22
N PHE A 117 -7.00 10.00 -8.03
CA PHE A 117 -8.05 9.34 -7.27
C PHE A 117 -9.41 9.44 -7.97
N ASP A 118 -10.03 8.29 -8.21
CA ASP A 118 -11.41 8.13 -8.64
C ASP A 118 -12.10 7.13 -7.71
N ALA A 119 -13.09 7.60 -6.96
CA ALA A 119 -13.80 6.78 -5.97
C ALA A 119 -14.47 5.55 -6.60
N SER A 120 -14.97 5.66 -7.83
CA SER A 120 -15.65 4.57 -8.52
C SER A 120 -14.69 3.47 -9.00
N ALA A 121 -13.45 3.85 -9.33
CA ALA A 121 -12.45 2.94 -9.88
C ALA A 121 -11.51 2.36 -8.80
N HIS A 122 -11.20 3.13 -7.75
CA HIS A 122 -10.13 2.80 -6.83
C HIS A 122 -10.58 2.30 -5.47
N LEU A 123 -11.79 2.65 -5.01
CA LEU A 123 -12.31 2.13 -3.75
C LEU A 123 -12.75 0.68 -3.90
N ALA A 124 -12.30 -0.16 -2.99
CA ALA A 124 -12.64 -1.57 -2.98
C ALA A 124 -12.92 -2.07 -1.56
N ALA A 125 -13.93 -2.92 -1.43
CA ALA A 125 -14.19 -3.73 -0.24
C ALA A 125 -13.23 -4.93 -0.22
N ARG A 126 -11.94 -4.68 -0.07
CA ARG A 126 -10.88 -5.70 -0.10
C ARG A 126 -10.03 -5.62 1.16
N ALA A 127 -9.24 -6.66 1.36
CA ALA A 127 -8.21 -6.66 2.38
C ALA A 127 -7.03 -5.75 1.95
N ALA A 128 -6.57 -4.89 2.88
CA ALA A 128 -5.41 -4.05 2.67
C ALA A 128 -4.12 -4.83 2.94
N PRO A 129 -3.05 -4.62 2.16
CA PRO A 129 -1.75 -5.21 2.47
C PRO A 129 -1.28 -4.74 3.85
N SER A 130 -0.84 -5.69 4.68
CA SER A 130 -0.23 -5.37 5.97
C SER A 130 1.22 -4.94 5.75
N VAL A 131 1.44 -3.67 5.47
CA VAL A 131 2.79 -3.10 5.38
C VAL A 131 3.28 -2.78 6.79
N ARG A 132 4.38 -3.39 7.19
CA ARG A 132 5.05 -3.12 8.47
C ARG A 132 6.21 -2.19 8.26
N MET A 133 6.36 -1.24 9.19
CA MET A 133 7.44 -0.26 9.18
C MET A 133 8.19 -0.32 10.51
N ARG A 134 9.52 -0.15 10.43
CA ARG A 134 10.39 -0.06 11.60
C ARG A 134 10.89 1.37 11.75
N VAL A 135 10.75 1.90 12.96
CA VAL A 135 11.29 3.21 13.35
C VAL A 135 12.82 3.14 13.36
N ALA A 136 13.46 4.20 12.92
CA ALA A 136 14.91 4.37 12.91
C ALA A 136 15.48 4.46 14.32
#